data_c89fa81671917e17b586c7c4dc460f0b
#
_entry.id   c89fa81671917e17b586c7c4dc460f0b
#
_cell.length_a   1.000
_cell.length_b   1.000
_cell.length_c   1.000
_cell.angle_alpha   90.00
_cell.angle_beta   90.00
_cell.angle_gamma   90.00
#
_symmetry.space_group_name_H-M   'P 1'
#
loop_
_entity.id
_entity.type
_entity.pdbx_description
1 polymer ?
#
loop_
_entity_poly.entity_id
_entity_poly.type
_entity_poly.pdbx_seq_one_letter_code
_entity_poly.pdbx_strand_id
1 'polypeptide(L)'
;LHTDCNHPSQNLSQYARHHICVDSLQIYKAKILGASAILLICAILDDETLKKFFTLAEKLGLSCLVEAHDENEIKRALKVQARIIGVNNRNLKDFTVDVENSLKLRSLVPENVIFVSESGIKTKDDIEKLRVHQVQAVLIGETFMRAKDKVLALNELYGKKISPKVKFCGMKTIEDIVIINRYTPDYVGFIFAESKRQVSMQTASDLAKILDEKIKKVGVFVNTSLTQIEEIAQKVSLDIIQLHGDEDNEFIKALKNKLDLPIWQAIKVKDIVDIERAKQSIADMILFDAYVKDSAGGTGKSFNWDLLKDFTGEFILAGGINKQNIIRAIRTTRPYIVDISSGIERDNHKDENEVKTISELLRKVG
;
A
#
# COMPACT_ATOMS: atom_id res chain seq x y z
N LEU A 1 -32.03 -1.08 -16.55
CA LEU A 1 -32.15 -2.52 -16.32
C LEU A 1 -32.17 -2.75 -14.81
N HIS A 2 -33.35 -3.09 -14.30
CA HIS A 2 -33.58 -3.51 -12.93
C HIS A 2 -32.93 -4.89 -12.73
N THR A 3 -32.13 -5.05 -11.69
CA THR A 3 -31.93 -6.33 -11.04
C THR A 3 -32.13 -6.12 -9.55
N ASP A 4 -33.22 -6.66 -9.06
CA ASP A 4 -33.52 -6.80 -7.64
C ASP A 4 -32.46 -7.68 -6.99
N CYS A 5 -31.76 -7.14 -6.00
CA CYS A 5 -31.02 -7.91 -5.04
C CYS A 5 -31.63 -7.64 -3.66
N ASN A 6 -32.64 -8.45 -3.31
CA ASN A 6 -33.07 -8.63 -1.92
C ASN A 6 -32.05 -9.50 -1.18
N HIS A 7 -31.19 -8.87 -0.37
CA HIS A 7 -30.57 -9.51 0.79
C HIS A 7 -30.49 -8.49 1.94
N PRO A 8 -30.99 -8.84 3.12
CA PRO A 8 -30.99 -7.96 4.27
C PRO A 8 -29.62 -8.00 4.98
N SER A 9 -29.20 -6.80 5.42
CA SER A 9 -28.13 -6.53 6.39
C SER A 9 -26.69 -6.84 5.94
N GLN A 10 -25.92 -5.81 5.62
CA GLN A 10 -24.69 -5.35 6.26
C GLN A 10 -23.97 -4.33 5.36
N ASN A 11 -23.75 -3.11 5.91
CA ASN A 11 -22.85 -2.07 5.41
C ASN A 11 -23.01 -1.56 3.96
N LEU A 12 -24.18 -1.04 3.63
CA LEU A 12 -24.46 -0.31 2.36
C LEU A 12 -23.91 1.12 2.32
N SER A 13 -23.14 1.56 3.31
CA SER A 13 -22.70 2.96 3.45
C SER A 13 -21.52 3.39 2.55
N GLN A 14 -21.04 2.53 1.65
CA GLN A 14 -19.86 2.81 0.82
C GLN A 14 -20.09 2.82 -0.70
N TYR A 15 -21.32 2.70 -1.18
CA TYR A 15 -21.57 2.70 -2.62
C TYR A 15 -21.97 4.10 -3.10
N ALA A 16 -21.06 4.77 -3.81
CA ALA A 16 -21.40 5.93 -4.61
C ALA A 16 -22.36 5.48 -5.73
N ARG A 17 -23.64 5.87 -5.65
CA ARG A 17 -24.57 5.71 -6.76
C ARG A 17 -24.43 6.95 -7.63
N HIS A 18 -23.84 6.80 -8.82
CA HIS A 18 -23.77 7.85 -9.81
C HIS A 18 -25.14 7.99 -10.49
N HIS A 19 -25.99 8.85 -9.95
CA HIS A 19 -27.22 9.25 -10.61
C HIS A 19 -26.98 10.58 -11.33
N ILE A 20 -27.18 10.60 -12.65
CA ILE A 20 -27.24 11.85 -13.42
C ILE A 20 -28.44 12.64 -12.89
N CYS A 21 -28.19 13.80 -12.30
CA CYS A 21 -29.23 14.62 -11.69
C CYS A 21 -29.65 15.73 -12.67
N VAL A 22 -30.89 15.68 -13.11
CA VAL A 22 -31.56 16.72 -13.91
C VAL A 22 -32.75 17.32 -13.18
N ASP A 23 -33.13 16.76 -12.02
CA ASP A 23 -34.20 17.22 -11.16
C ASP A 23 -33.79 17.11 -9.68
N SER A 24 -34.20 18.09 -8.86
CA SER A 24 -33.90 18.12 -7.43
C SER A 24 -34.46 16.92 -6.67
N LEU A 25 -35.55 16.32 -7.10
CA LEU A 25 -36.12 15.11 -6.49
C LEU A 25 -35.16 13.92 -6.57
N GLN A 26 -34.35 13.84 -7.63
CA GLN A 26 -33.33 12.78 -7.76
C GLN A 26 -32.26 12.90 -6.67
N ILE A 27 -31.90 14.09 -6.23
CA ILE A 27 -30.94 14.34 -5.16
C ILE A 27 -31.52 13.87 -3.81
N TYR A 28 -32.78 14.21 -3.51
CA TYR A 28 -33.45 13.69 -2.31
C TYR A 28 -33.57 12.17 -2.35
N LYS A 29 -33.95 11.60 -3.50
CA LYS A 29 -34.04 10.14 -3.68
C LYS A 29 -32.68 9.46 -3.49
N ALA A 30 -31.61 10.02 -4.02
CA ALA A 30 -30.25 9.51 -3.81
C ALA A 30 -29.89 9.46 -2.33
N LYS A 31 -30.21 10.54 -1.58
CA LYS A 31 -29.98 10.58 -0.13
C LYS A 31 -30.78 9.52 0.62
N ILE A 32 -32.07 9.38 0.34
CA ILE A 32 -32.94 8.37 0.97
C ILE A 32 -32.45 6.94 0.70
N LEU A 33 -31.93 6.70 -0.49
CA LEU A 33 -31.35 5.42 -0.90
C LEU A 33 -29.93 5.17 -0.34
N GLY A 34 -29.40 6.06 0.50
CA GLY A 34 -28.11 5.91 1.17
C GLY A 34 -26.91 6.24 0.31
N ALA A 35 -27.07 7.03 -0.77
CA ALA A 35 -25.93 7.51 -1.55
C ALA A 35 -25.02 8.40 -0.69
N SER A 36 -23.71 8.33 -0.93
CA SER A 36 -22.70 9.22 -0.34
C SER A 36 -22.31 10.36 -1.28
N ALA A 37 -22.57 10.21 -2.59
CA ALA A 37 -22.24 11.18 -3.62
C ALA A 37 -23.24 11.15 -4.77
N ILE A 38 -23.29 12.27 -5.53
CA ILE A 38 -24.04 12.41 -6.77
C ILE A 38 -23.16 12.95 -7.89
N LEU A 39 -23.59 12.76 -9.14
CA LEU A 39 -22.96 13.28 -10.34
C LEU A 39 -23.76 14.47 -10.88
N LEU A 40 -23.08 15.61 -11.07
CA LEU A 40 -23.62 16.80 -11.72
C LEU A 40 -22.84 17.06 -13.00
N ILE A 41 -23.49 17.11 -14.15
CA ILE A 41 -22.84 17.22 -15.46
C ILE A 41 -23.03 18.64 -16.00
N CYS A 42 -21.91 19.36 -16.18
CA CYS A 42 -21.95 20.74 -16.69
C CYS A 42 -22.60 20.86 -18.08
N ALA A 43 -22.38 19.88 -18.96
CA ALA A 43 -22.91 19.89 -20.33
C ALA A 43 -24.45 19.92 -20.40
N ILE A 44 -25.17 19.44 -19.38
CA ILE A 44 -26.64 19.33 -19.39
C ILE A 44 -27.32 20.25 -18.37
N LEU A 45 -26.56 20.89 -17.48
CA LEU A 45 -27.07 21.83 -16.48
C LEU A 45 -26.63 23.25 -16.82
N ASP A 46 -27.55 24.21 -16.75
CA ASP A 46 -27.17 25.62 -16.77
C ASP A 46 -26.54 26.06 -15.44
N ASP A 47 -25.97 27.26 -15.38
CA ASP A 47 -25.24 27.76 -14.20
C ASP A 47 -26.13 27.87 -12.97
N GLU A 48 -27.38 28.27 -13.11
CA GLU A 48 -28.32 28.44 -12.00
C GLU A 48 -28.72 27.09 -11.43
N THR A 49 -29.05 26.13 -12.27
CA THR A 49 -29.41 24.75 -11.88
C THR A 49 -28.23 24.02 -11.28
N LEU A 50 -27.02 24.14 -11.86
CA LEU A 50 -25.80 23.55 -11.33
C LEU A 50 -25.54 24.05 -9.90
N LYS A 51 -25.62 25.37 -9.68
CA LYS A 51 -25.44 25.96 -8.35
C LYS A 51 -26.50 25.50 -7.36
N LYS A 52 -27.77 25.48 -7.79
CA LYS A 52 -28.91 25.02 -6.98
C LYS A 52 -28.72 23.56 -6.53
N PHE A 53 -28.38 22.69 -7.46
CA PHE A 53 -28.19 21.24 -7.16
C PHE A 53 -26.97 20.98 -6.30
N PHE A 54 -25.87 21.67 -6.58
CA PHE A 54 -24.66 21.58 -5.77
C PHE A 54 -24.94 22.00 -4.32
N THR A 55 -25.57 23.14 -4.11
CA THR A 55 -25.94 23.65 -2.78
C THR A 55 -26.93 22.72 -2.05
N LEU A 56 -27.88 22.13 -2.76
CA LEU A 56 -28.81 21.16 -2.18
C LEU A 56 -28.10 19.90 -1.74
N ALA A 57 -27.21 19.37 -2.56
CA ALA A 57 -26.44 18.17 -2.23
C ALA A 57 -25.56 18.38 -0.98
N GLU A 58 -24.87 19.53 -0.89
CA GLU A 58 -24.08 19.86 0.31
C GLU A 58 -24.94 19.95 1.57
N LYS A 59 -26.12 20.61 1.50
CA LYS A 59 -27.07 20.67 2.62
C LYS A 59 -27.54 19.29 3.08
N LEU A 60 -27.61 18.33 2.18
CA LEU A 60 -27.98 16.94 2.47
C LEU A 60 -26.78 16.07 2.88
N GLY A 61 -25.57 16.64 2.93
CA GLY A 61 -24.34 15.89 3.26
C GLY A 61 -23.96 14.89 2.18
N LEU A 62 -24.21 15.21 0.90
CA LEU A 62 -23.77 14.43 -0.26
C LEU A 62 -22.53 15.09 -0.88
N SER A 63 -21.54 14.31 -1.26
CA SER A 63 -20.45 14.79 -2.10
C SER A 63 -20.91 14.96 -3.53
N CYS A 64 -20.35 15.95 -4.26
CA CYS A 64 -20.65 16.16 -5.67
C CYS A 64 -19.41 15.89 -6.52
N LEU A 65 -19.51 14.95 -7.46
CA LEU A 65 -18.62 14.87 -8.60
C LEU A 65 -19.21 15.78 -9.68
N VAL A 66 -18.49 16.85 -10.04
CA VAL A 66 -18.93 17.78 -11.09
C VAL A 66 -18.17 17.44 -12.36
N GLU A 67 -18.88 16.88 -13.34
CA GLU A 67 -18.31 16.46 -14.62
C GLU A 67 -18.20 17.62 -15.60
N ALA A 68 -17.03 17.75 -16.22
CA ALA A 68 -16.70 18.76 -17.22
C ALA A 68 -16.00 18.12 -18.43
N HIS A 69 -16.14 18.72 -19.62
CA HIS A 69 -15.59 18.25 -20.87
C HIS A 69 -14.56 19.22 -21.47
N ASP A 70 -14.64 20.49 -21.09
CA ASP A 70 -13.78 21.55 -21.62
C ASP A 70 -13.43 22.60 -20.56
N GLU A 71 -12.61 23.58 -20.96
CA GLU A 71 -12.15 24.67 -20.10
C GLU A 71 -13.30 25.52 -19.54
N ASN A 72 -14.35 25.78 -20.33
CA ASN A 72 -15.50 26.61 -19.90
C ASN A 72 -16.27 25.86 -18.80
N GLU A 73 -16.48 24.57 -18.97
CA GLU A 73 -17.18 23.74 -17.99
C GLU A 73 -16.37 23.60 -16.69
N ILE A 74 -15.02 23.50 -16.76
CA ILE A 74 -14.16 23.55 -15.58
C ILE A 74 -14.33 24.88 -14.83
N LYS A 75 -14.34 26.01 -15.53
CA LYS A 75 -14.57 27.33 -14.91
C LYS A 75 -15.93 27.39 -14.21
N ARG A 76 -16.98 26.80 -14.79
CA ARG A 76 -18.32 26.68 -14.19
C ARG A 76 -18.29 25.82 -12.93
N ALA A 77 -17.61 24.67 -12.96
CA ALA A 77 -17.43 23.78 -11.82
C ALA A 77 -16.66 24.47 -10.67
N LEU A 78 -15.61 25.23 -10.98
CA LEU A 78 -14.87 26.00 -9.99
C LEU A 78 -15.70 27.16 -9.40
N LYS A 79 -16.56 27.81 -10.20
CA LYS A 79 -17.47 28.89 -9.76
C LYS A 79 -18.47 28.42 -8.69
N VAL A 80 -18.92 27.17 -8.73
CA VAL A 80 -19.77 26.57 -7.69
C VAL A 80 -18.96 25.99 -6.51
N GLN A 81 -17.64 26.19 -6.50
CA GLN A 81 -16.70 25.70 -5.48
C GLN A 81 -16.66 24.16 -5.37
N ALA A 82 -16.75 23.48 -6.50
CA ALA A 82 -16.64 22.04 -6.55
C ALA A 82 -15.30 21.55 -5.97
N ARG A 83 -15.37 20.61 -5.04
CA ARG A 83 -14.18 19.98 -4.42
C ARG A 83 -13.69 18.76 -5.18
N ILE A 84 -14.53 18.22 -6.06
CA ILE A 84 -14.24 17.07 -6.91
C ILE A 84 -14.71 17.42 -8.32
N ILE A 85 -13.78 17.49 -9.27
CA ILE A 85 -14.05 17.76 -10.69
C ILE A 85 -13.64 16.54 -11.50
N GLY A 86 -14.59 15.99 -12.26
CA GLY A 86 -14.37 14.93 -13.21
C GLY A 86 -14.20 15.48 -14.62
N VAL A 87 -13.15 15.06 -15.32
CA VAL A 87 -13.01 15.36 -16.75
C VAL A 87 -13.34 14.12 -17.55
N ASN A 88 -14.40 14.18 -18.33
CA ASN A 88 -14.81 13.10 -19.20
C ASN A 88 -14.05 13.16 -20.52
N ASN A 89 -13.22 12.14 -20.75
CA ASN A 89 -12.44 12.00 -21.98
C ASN A 89 -13.29 11.58 -23.19
N ARG A 90 -14.57 11.24 -22.97
CA ARG A 90 -15.50 10.90 -24.04
C ARG A 90 -16.22 12.16 -24.54
N ASN A 91 -16.05 12.46 -25.80
CA ASN A 91 -16.82 13.50 -26.45
C ASN A 91 -18.29 13.02 -26.60
N LEU A 92 -19.23 13.74 -26.03
CA LEU A 92 -20.65 13.37 -26.04
C LEU A 92 -21.32 13.54 -27.41
N LYS A 93 -20.67 14.22 -28.39
CA LYS A 93 -21.22 14.43 -29.73
C LYS A 93 -20.94 13.29 -30.70
N ASP A 94 -19.73 12.77 -30.67
CA ASP A 94 -19.25 11.73 -31.60
C ASP A 94 -18.77 10.45 -30.94
N PHE A 95 -18.81 10.42 -29.58
CA PHE A 95 -18.38 9.31 -28.73
C PHE A 95 -16.89 8.93 -28.87
N THR A 96 -16.08 9.78 -29.51
CA THR A 96 -14.63 9.63 -29.50
C THR A 96 -14.08 9.74 -28.08
N VAL A 97 -12.97 9.07 -27.80
CA VAL A 97 -12.36 9.03 -26.47
C VAL A 97 -10.89 9.40 -26.60
N ASP A 98 -10.46 10.43 -25.89
CA ASP A 98 -9.09 10.93 -25.87
C ASP A 98 -8.64 11.23 -24.44
N VAL A 99 -7.79 10.36 -23.86
CA VAL A 99 -7.26 10.53 -22.49
C VAL A 99 -6.39 11.79 -22.36
N GLU A 100 -5.81 12.27 -23.47
CA GLU A 100 -5.06 13.53 -23.49
C GLU A 100 -5.88 14.74 -23.08
N ASN A 101 -7.22 14.66 -23.20
CA ASN A 101 -8.13 15.73 -22.75
C ASN A 101 -7.96 16.00 -21.23
N SER A 102 -7.94 14.93 -20.41
CA SER A 102 -7.67 15.05 -18.97
C SER A 102 -6.33 15.68 -18.69
N LEU A 103 -5.27 15.31 -19.44
CA LEU A 103 -3.93 15.84 -19.24
C LEU A 103 -3.84 17.33 -19.54
N LYS A 104 -4.47 17.78 -20.65
CA LYS A 104 -4.53 19.20 -21.04
C LYS A 104 -5.29 20.05 -20.02
N LEU A 105 -6.40 19.53 -19.50
CA LEU A 105 -7.28 20.28 -18.62
C LEU A 105 -6.85 20.23 -17.15
N ARG A 106 -5.97 19.32 -16.76
CA ARG A 106 -5.49 19.17 -15.37
C ARG A 106 -4.89 20.47 -14.81
N SER A 107 -4.14 21.20 -15.63
CA SER A 107 -3.48 22.46 -15.22
C SER A 107 -4.45 23.59 -14.87
N LEU A 108 -5.71 23.49 -15.29
CA LEU A 108 -6.75 24.49 -15.01
C LEU A 108 -7.41 24.27 -13.64
N VAL A 109 -7.20 23.10 -13.01
CA VAL A 109 -7.83 22.75 -11.74
C VAL A 109 -6.81 22.90 -10.60
N PRO A 110 -7.11 23.70 -9.55
CA PRO A 110 -6.22 23.89 -8.40
C PRO A 110 -5.87 22.57 -7.68
N GLU A 111 -4.71 22.52 -7.04
CA GLU A 111 -4.20 21.31 -6.35
C GLU A 111 -5.09 20.85 -5.18
N ASN A 112 -5.78 21.76 -4.52
CA ASN A 112 -6.71 21.47 -3.43
C ASN A 112 -8.08 20.91 -3.89
N VAL A 113 -8.30 20.81 -5.21
CA VAL A 113 -9.50 20.20 -5.82
C VAL A 113 -9.11 18.82 -6.34
N ILE A 114 -9.89 17.80 -5.99
CA ILE A 114 -9.67 16.44 -6.47
C ILE A 114 -10.04 16.37 -7.95
N PHE A 115 -9.06 16.03 -8.78
CA PHE A 115 -9.24 15.83 -10.21
C PHE A 115 -9.46 14.36 -10.53
N VAL A 116 -10.55 14.04 -11.21
CA VAL A 116 -10.92 12.69 -11.64
C VAL A 116 -10.87 12.61 -13.17
N SER A 117 -10.09 11.68 -13.72
CA SER A 117 -10.14 11.40 -15.16
C SER A 117 -11.17 10.29 -15.43
N GLU A 118 -12.10 10.54 -16.34
CA GLU A 118 -13.21 9.64 -16.63
C GLU A 118 -13.18 9.17 -18.09
N SER A 119 -13.54 7.92 -18.31
CA SER A 119 -13.58 7.27 -19.62
C SER A 119 -12.20 7.07 -20.30
N GLY A 120 -12.11 6.06 -21.16
CA GLY A 120 -10.98 5.84 -22.06
C GLY A 120 -9.75 5.17 -21.47
N ILE A 121 -9.70 4.94 -20.19
CA ILE A 121 -8.57 4.34 -19.50
C ILE A 121 -8.61 2.82 -19.70
N LYS A 122 -7.62 2.28 -20.43
CA LYS A 122 -7.58 0.88 -20.86
C LYS A 122 -6.30 0.16 -20.50
N THR A 123 -5.20 0.89 -20.35
CA THR A 123 -3.85 0.32 -20.21
C THR A 123 -3.15 0.85 -18.95
N LYS A 124 -2.12 0.12 -18.53
CA LYS A 124 -1.22 0.58 -17.46
C LYS A 124 -0.54 1.91 -17.82
N ASP A 125 -0.21 2.10 -19.10
CA ASP A 125 0.43 3.33 -19.58
C ASP A 125 -0.50 4.54 -19.45
N ASP A 126 -1.82 4.36 -19.66
CA ASP A 126 -2.80 5.42 -19.43
C ASP A 126 -2.80 5.82 -17.94
N ILE A 127 -2.78 4.85 -17.04
CA ILE A 127 -2.72 5.11 -15.58
C ILE A 127 -1.42 5.84 -15.22
N GLU A 128 -0.29 5.43 -15.79
CA GLU A 128 1.00 6.04 -15.48
C GLU A 128 1.10 7.47 -16.00
N LYS A 129 0.62 7.75 -17.21
CA LYS A 129 0.51 9.11 -17.75
C LYS A 129 -0.33 10.00 -16.85
N LEU A 130 -1.51 9.55 -16.43
CA LEU A 130 -2.39 10.29 -15.52
C LEU A 130 -1.72 10.55 -14.16
N ARG A 131 -0.95 9.59 -13.64
CA ARG A 131 -0.21 9.72 -12.38
C ARG A 131 0.90 10.77 -12.47
N VAL A 132 1.70 10.75 -13.54
CA VAL A 132 2.76 11.75 -13.79
C VAL A 132 2.17 13.17 -13.83
N HIS A 133 0.95 13.34 -14.37
CA HIS A 133 0.26 14.62 -14.41
C HIS A 133 -0.55 14.92 -13.14
N GLN A 134 -0.31 14.19 -12.03
CA GLN A 134 -0.94 14.44 -10.73
C GLN A 134 -2.48 14.35 -10.76
N VAL A 135 -3.03 13.46 -11.56
CA VAL A 135 -4.45 13.10 -11.51
C VAL A 135 -4.67 12.23 -10.28
N GLN A 136 -5.57 12.64 -9.38
CA GLN A 136 -5.75 11.98 -8.09
C GLN A 136 -6.66 10.76 -8.14
N ALA A 137 -7.59 10.71 -9.08
CA ALA A 137 -8.53 9.60 -9.20
C ALA A 137 -8.92 9.32 -10.64
N VAL A 138 -9.41 8.11 -10.90
CA VAL A 138 -9.96 7.71 -12.20
C VAL A 138 -11.30 7.02 -12.03
N LEU A 139 -12.19 7.22 -13.00
CA LEU A 139 -13.47 6.53 -13.09
C LEU A 139 -13.45 5.62 -14.33
N ILE A 140 -13.48 4.32 -14.10
CA ILE A 140 -13.33 3.30 -15.14
C ILE A 140 -14.57 2.39 -15.12
N GLY A 141 -15.38 2.46 -16.15
CA GLY A 141 -16.56 1.59 -16.33
C GLY A 141 -16.33 0.55 -17.41
N GLU A 142 -16.16 1.00 -18.65
CA GLU A 142 -16.16 0.13 -19.84
C GLU A 142 -15.11 -0.99 -19.80
N THR A 143 -13.89 -0.68 -19.39
CA THR A 143 -12.79 -1.65 -19.28
C THR A 143 -13.15 -2.81 -18.36
N PHE A 144 -13.72 -2.52 -17.18
CA PHE A 144 -14.14 -3.55 -16.24
C PHE A 144 -15.42 -4.26 -16.64
N MET A 145 -16.36 -3.56 -17.29
CA MET A 145 -17.61 -4.19 -17.76
C MET A 145 -17.34 -5.21 -18.88
N ARG A 146 -16.34 -4.97 -19.73
CA ARG A 146 -15.93 -5.89 -20.80
C ARG A 146 -15.04 -7.02 -20.33
N ALA A 147 -14.34 -6.86 -19.19
CA ALA A 147 -13.44 -7.87 -18.66
C ALA A 147 -14.21 -9.10 -18.15
N LYS A 148 -13.76 -10.31 -18.56
CA LYS A 148 -14.26 -11.56 -18.03
C LYS A 148 -13.90 -11.74 -16.56
N ASP A 149 -12.66 -11.42 -16.22
CA ASP A 149 -12.13 -11.37 -14.84
C ASP A 149 -11.78 -9.91 -14.48
N LYS A 150 -12.55 -9.35 -13.56
CA LYS A 150 -12.40 -7.94 -13.13
C LYS A 150 -11.17 -7.74 -12.25
N VAL A 151 -10.77 -8.77 -11.48
CA VAL A 151 -9.58 -8.73 -10.63
C VAL A 151 -8.32 -8.75 -11.49
N LEU A 152 -8.31 -9.62 -12.53
CA LEU A 152 -7.21 -9.66 -13.48
C LEU A 152 -7.08 -8.33 -14.22
N ALA A 153 -8.18 -7.77 -14.73
CA ALA A 153 -8.19 -6.47 -15.41
C ALA A 153 -7.69 -5.32 -14.50
N LEU A 154 -8.05 -5.34 -13.21
CA LEU A 154 -7.54 -4.38 -12.24
C LEU A 154 -6.03 -4.52 -12.06
N ASN A 155 -5.54 -5.75 -11.96
CA ASN A 155 -4.12 -6.05 -11.83
C ASN A 155 -3.33 -5.67 -13.10
N GLU A 156 -3.91 -5.79 -14.27
CA GLU A 156 -3.31 -5.36 -15.54
C GLU A 156 -3.20 -3.85 -15.63
N LEU A 157 -4.23 -3.12 -15.17
CA LEU A 157 -4.24 -1.65 -15.18
C LEU A 157 -3.29 -1.03 -14.14
N TYR A 158 -3.31 -1.54 -12.93
CA TYR A 158 -2.56 -0.94 -11.80
C TYR A 158 -1.27 -1.68 -11.44
N GLY A 159 -1.00 -2.79 -12.13
CA GLY A 159 -0.01 -3.77 -11.70
C GLY A 159 -0.61 -4.71 -10.64
N LYS A 160 0.08 -5.83 -10.36
CA LYS A 160 -0.32 -6.71 -9.25
C LYS A 160 -0.57 -5.87 -8.01
N LYS A 161 -1.71 -6.09 -7.35
CA LYS A 161 -2.00 -5.52 -6.05
C LYS A 161 -0.78 -5.77 -5.16
N ILE A 162 -0.07 -4.72 -4.77
CA ILE A 162 1.06 -4.87 -3.88
C ILE A 162 0.49 -4.91 -2.48
N SER A 163 0.04 -6.11 -2.08
CA SER A 163 -0.04 -6.43 -0.66
C SER A 163 1.34 -6.97 -0.29
N PRO A 164 2.22 -6.18 0.30
CA PRO A 164 3.51 -6.71 0.70
C PRO A 164 3.30 -7.82 1.71
N LYS A 165 4.14 -8.82 1.67
CA LYS A 165 4.25 -9.78 2.76
C LYS A 165 4.70 -9.07 4.04
N VAL A 166 4.41 -9.64 5.18
CA VAL A 166 4.64 -9.01 6.47
C VAL A 166 5.61 -9.85 7.29
N LYS A 167 6.66 -9.20 7.80
CA LYS A 167 7.54 -9.76 8.82
C LYS A 167 7.39 -8.97 10.10
N PHE A 168 7.11 -9.66 11.20
CA PHE A 168 7.18 -9.10 12.54
C PHE A 168 8.44 -9.60 13.23
N CYS A 169 9.32 -8.68 13.65
CA CYS A 169 10.68 -9.02 14.10
C CYS A 169 10.87 -8.80 15.59
N GLY A 170 11.68 -9.68 16.21
CA GLY A 170 12.08 -9.58 17.61
C GLY A 170 11.11 -10.23 18.58
N MET A 171 10.68 -11.45 18.28
CA MET A 171 9.88 -12.29 19.19
C MET A 171 10.76 -12.79 20.34
N LYS A 172 10.30 -12.65 21.59
CA LYS A 172 11.07 -13.01 22.79
C LYS A 172 10.31 -13.87 23.79
N THR A 173 9.00 -13.77 23.83
CA THR A 173 8.17 -14.38 24.87
C THR A 173 7.06 -15.22 24.27
N ILE A 174 6.44 -16.07 25.10
CA ILE A 174 5.28 -16.86 24.73
C ILE A 174 4.11 -15.93 24.37
N GLU A 175 3.96 -14.84 25.10
CA GLU A 175 2.91 -13.82 24.86
C GLU A 175 3.07 -13.20 23.47
N ASP A 176 4.30 -12.91 23.04
CA ASP A 176 4.56 -12.42 21.67
C ASP A 176 4.02 -13.43 20.64
N ILE A 177 4.32 -14.72 20.81
CA ILE A 177 3.87 -15.76 19.87
C ILE A 177 2.35 -15.93 19.89
N VAL A 178 1.71 -15.85 21.07
CA VAL A 178 0.24 -15.90 21.19
C VAL A 178 -0.42 -14.77 20.43
N ILE A 179 0.12 -13.54 20.53
CA ILE A 179 -0.37 -12.39 19.75
C ILE A 179 -0.18 -12.67 18.26
N ILE A 180 1.04 -13.06 17.85
CA ILE A 180 1.38 -13.23 16.43
C ILE A 180 0.56 -14.34 15.76
N ASN A 181 0.29 -15.45 16.43
CA ASN A 181 -0.55 -16.52 15.90
C ASN A 181 -1.98 -16.10 15.58
N ARG A 182 -2.52 -15.07 16.26
CA ARG A 182 -3.85 -14.52 15.96
C ARG A 182 -3.90 -13.73 14.65
N TYR A 183 -2.79 -13.11 14.26
CA TYR A 183 -2.73 -12.22 13.08
C TYR A 183 -2.03 -12.85 11.89
N THR A 184 -1.35 -14.00 12.08
CA THR A 184 -0.71 -14.84 11.06
C THR A 184 0.06 -14.04 9.99
N PRO A 185 1.14 -13.30 10.37
CA PRO A 185 2.03 -12.68 9.39
C PRO A 185 2.73 -13.75 8.55
N ASP A 186 3.33 -13.36 7.42
CA ASP A 186 4.09 -14.31 6.60
C ASP A 186 5.38 -14.79 7.29
N TYR A 187 6.00 -13.90 8.11
CA TYR A 187 7.29 -14.16 8.74
C TYR A 187 7.35 -13.62 10.16
N VAL A 188 8.14 -14.31 11.01
CA VAL A 188 8.61 -13.78 12.30
C VAL A 188 10.12 -13.79 12.38
N GLY A 189 10.71 -12.82 13.11
CA GLY A 189 12.16 -12.73 13.33
C GLY A 189 12.55 -13.08 14.77
N PHE A 190 13.51 -14.01 14.93
CA PHE A 190 14.25 -14.27 16.16
C PHE A 190 15.62 -13.64 16.05
N ILE A 191 15.99 -12.76 16.98
CA ILE A 191 17.26 -12.01 16.94
C ILE A 191 18.28 -12.70 17.83
N PHE A 192 19.35 -13.20 17.23
CA PHE A 192 20.45 -13.86 17.96
C PHE A 192 21.63 -12.92 18.24
N ALA A 193 21.59 -11.70 17.69
CA ALA A 193 22.58 -10.67 17.94
C ALA A 193 22.30 -9.91 19.24
N GLU A 194 23.35 -9.33 19.84
CA GLU A 194 23.26 -8.50 21.03
C GLU A 194 22.29 -7.33 20.80
N SER A 195 21.19 -7.35 21.53
CA SER A 195 20.15 -6.32 21.50
C SER A 195 19.15 -6.54 22.62
N LYS A 196 18.31 -5.53 22.89
CA LYS A 196 17.18 -5.67 23.83
C LYS A 196 16.14 -6.71 23.42
N ARG A 197 16.24 -7.23 22.18
CA ARG A 197 15.35 -8.25 21.61
C ARG A 197 16.05 -9.59 21.38
N GLN A 198 17.26 -9.74 21.91
CA GLN A 198 18.02 -10.98 21.77
C GLN A 198 17.33 -12.15 22.46
N VAL A 199 17.35 -13.29 21.81
CA VAL A 199 16.90 -14.58 22.37
C VAL A 199 18.03 -15.60 22.33
N SER A 200 18.03 -16.53 23.29
CA SER A 200 18.89 -17.70 23.22
C SER A 200 18.37 -18.69 22.17
N MET A 201 19.27 -19.56 21.68
CA MET A 201 18.89 -20.66 20.80
C MET A 201 17.78 -21.53 21.42
N GLN A 202 17.89 -21.81 22.73
CA GLN A 202 16.88 -22.61 23.43
C GLN A 202 15.53 -21.91 23.50
N THR A 203 15.52 -20.63 23.87
CA THR A 203 14.28 -19.80 23.88
C THR A 203 13.63 -19.77 22.51
N ALA A 204 14.40 -19.49 21.45
CA ALA A 204 13.88 -19.47 20.08
C ALA A 204 13.31 -20.83 19.65
N SER A 205 13.98 -21.93 20.01
CA SER A 205 13.50 -23.28 19.72
C SER A 205 12.17 -23.58 20.44
N ASP A 206 12.01 -23.15 21.69
CA ASP A 206 10.77 -23.37 22.44
C ASP A 206 9.61 -22.50 21.91
N LEU A 207 9.90 -21.25 21.54
CA LEU A 207 8.93 -20.36 20.89
C LEU A 207 8.50 -20.87 19.50
N ALA A 208 9.45 -21.42 18.74
CA ALA A 208 9.17 -21.98 17.41
C ALA A 208 8.21 -23.17 17.44
N LYS A 209 8.18 -23.95 18.54
CA LYS A 209 7.28 -25.10 18.70
C LYS A 209 5.80 -24.70 18.83
N ILE A 210 5.53 -23.51 19.35
CA ILE A 210 4.16 -23.01 19.58
C ILE A 210 3.74 -22.00 18.51
N LEU A 211 4.61 -21.67 17.57
CA LEU A 211 4.32 -20.80 16.42
C LEU A 211 3.46 -21.57 15.41
N ASP A 212 2.46 -20.88 14.82
CA ASP A 212 1.65 -21.43 13.72
C ASP A 212 2.57 -21.86 12.56
N GLU A 213 2.39 -23.08 12.07
CA GLU A 213 3.22 -23.70 11.02
C GLU A 213 3.25 -22.93 9.68
N LYS A 214 2.23 -22.09 9.44
CA LYS A 214 2.14 -21.23 8.26
C LYS A 214 3.09 -20.05 8.30
N ILE A 215 3.59 -19.70 9.48
CA ILE A 215 4.45 -18.53 9.70
C ILE A 215 5.91 -18.97 9.59
N LYS A 216 6.65 -18.37 8.65
CA LYS A 216 8.08 -18.69 8.44
C LYS A 216 8.97 -18.03 9.48
N LYS A 217 9.96 -18.76 9.95
CA LYS A 217 10.93 -18.38 10.98
C LYS A 217 12.19 -17.80 10.35
N VAL A 218 12.51 -16.55 10.65
CA VAL A 218 13.71 -15.85 10.20
C VAL A 218 14.68 -15.69 11.37
N GLY A 219 15.88 -16.24 11.25
CA GLY A 219 16.95 -15.98 12.21
C GLY A 219 17.74 -14.74 11.81
N VAL A 220 17.87 -13.78 12.73
CA VAL A 220 18.61 -12.53 12.49
C VAL A 220 19.97 -12.60 13.20
N PHE A 221 21.04 -12.45 12.42
CA PHE A 221 22.43 -12.59 12.86
C PHE A 221 23.23 -11.32 12.54
N VAL A 222 24.23 -11.02 13.34
CA VAL A 222 25.18 -9.93 13.13
C VAL A 222 26.57 -10.45 13.39
N ASN A 223 27.41 -10.53 12.37
CA ASN A 223 28.81 -10.98 12.45
C ASN A 223 29.01 -12.32 13.21
N THR A 224 28.04 -13.23 13.03
CA THR A 224 28.00 -14.53 13.68
C THR A 224 28.75 -15.56 12.83
N SER A 225 29.49 -16.48 13.44
CA SER A 225 30.24 -17.49 12.70
C SER A 225 29.34 -18.47 11.94
N LEU A 226 29.81 -18.98 10.81
CA LEU A 226 29.07 -19.97 9.98
C LEU A 226 28.58 -21.16 10.79
N THR A 227 29.44 -21.70 11.69
CA THR A 227 29.10 -22.85 12.52
C THR A 227 27.99 -22.56 13.50
N GLN A 228 27.99 -21.39 14.12
CA GLN A 228 26.93 -20.99 15.03
C GLN A 228 25.61 -20.75 14.30
N ILE A 229 25.65 -20.13 13.11
CA ILE A 229 24.44 -19.94 12.28
C ILE A 229 23.83 -21.30 11.91
N GLU A 230 24.67 -22.26 11.48
CA GLU A 230 24.26 -23.62 11.13
C GLU A 230 23.60 -24.34 12.31
N GLU A 231 24.24 -24.32 13.48
CA GLU A 231 23.73 -24.93 14.71
C GLU A 231 22.38 -24.36 15.13
N ILE A 232 22.24 -23.02 15.11
CA ILE A 232 21.01 -22.35 15.47
C ILE A 232 19.92 -22.64 14.43
N ALA A 233 20.24 -22.59 13.13
CA ALA A 233 19.30 -22.85 12.05
C ALA A 233 18.68 -24.25 12.17
N GLN A 234 19.50 -25.27 12.45
CA GLN A 234 19.03 -26.63 12.65
C GLN A 234 18.21 -26.78 13.93
N LYS A 235 18.68 -26.25 15.06
CA LYS A 235 18.03 -26.40 16.36
C LYS A 235 16.67 -25.72 16.43
N VAL A 236 16.52 -24.54 15.81
CA VAL A 236 15.30 -23.73 15.79
C VAL A 236 14.41 -24.11 14.60
N SER A 237 14.93 -24.88 13.64
CA SER A 237 14.29 -25.17 12.35
C SER A 237 13.91 -23.87 11.63
N LEU A 238 14.92 -23.01 11.41
CA LEU A 238 14.73 -21.77 10.70
C LEU A 238 14.38 -22.01 9.22
N ASP A 239 13.58 -21.14 8.66
CA ASP A 239 13.23 -21.17 7.24
C ASP A 239 14.10 -20.20 6.41
N ILE A 240 14.68 -19.18 7.06
CA ILE A 240 15.43 -18.10 6.40
C ILE A 240 16.53 -17.59 7.34
N ILE A 241 17.68 -17.25 6.77
CA ILE A 241 18.78 -16.58 7.46
C ILE A 241 18.80 -15.12 7.05
N GLN A 242 18.77 -14.20 8.02
CA GLN A 242 18.94 -12.76 7.78
C GLN A 242 20.27 -12.31 8.38
N LEU A 243 21.19 -11.86 7.53
CA LEU A 243 22.47 -11.26 7.90
C LEU A 243 22.29 -9.75 8.05
N HIS A 244 22.62 -9.20 9.20
CA HIS A 244 22.37 -7.79 9.55
C HIS A 244 23.63 -7.06 10.03
N GLY A 245 24.79 -7.67 9.82
CA GLY A 245 26.13 -7.15 10.13
C GLY A 245 26.88 -6.68 8.88
N ASP A 246 28.18 -6.98 8.88
CA ASP A 246 29.10 -6.59 7.81
C ASP A 246 29.47 -7.81 6.92
N GLU A 247 28.64 -8.84 6.90
CA GLU A 247 28.86 -10.06 6.14
C GLU A 247 28.92 -9.74 4.63
N ASP A 248 30.03 -10.16 4.00
CA ASP A 248 30.30 -9.94 2.58
C ASP A 248 29.80 -11.10 1.69
N ASN A 249 30.01 -10.96 0.38
CA ASN A 249 29.60 -11.98 -0.58
C ASN A 249 30.34 -13.31 -0.40
N GLU A 250 31.59 -13.30 0.07
CA GLU A 250 32.33 -14.55 0.34
C GLU A 250 31.71 -15.31 1.52
N PHE A 251 31.30 -14.59 2.57
CA PHE A 251 30.56 -15.17 3.68
C PHE A 251 29.20 -15.74 3.22
N ILE A 252 28.45 -14.99 2.42
CA ILE A 252 27.16 -15.44 1.89
C ILE A 252 27.34 -16.71 1.05
N LYS A 253 28.34 -16.74 0.18
CA LYS A 253 28.66 -17.91 -0.64
C LYS A 253 29.02 -19.14 0.19
N ALA A 254 29.85 -18.95 1.24
CA ALA A 254 30.22 -20.02 2.16
C ALA A 254 28.98 -20.54 2.91
N LEU A 255 28.07 -19.67 3.32
CA LEU A 255 26.83 -20.04 4.00
C LEU A 255 25.88 -20.82 3.09
N LYS A 256 25.71 -20.37 1.83
CA LYS A 256 24.90 -21.08 0.81
C LYS A 256 25.42 -22.49 0.50
N ASN A 257 26.72 -22.71 0.60
CA ASN A 257 27.31 -24.04 0.43
C ASN A 257 27.06 -25.01 1.64
N LYS A 258 26.70 -24.44 2.80
CA LYS A 258 26.46 -25.20 4.04
C LYS A 258 24.96 -25.42 4.31
N LEU A 259 24.13 -24.46 3.98
CA LEU A 259 22.70 -24.46 4.30
C LEU A 259 21.88 -24.21 3.02
N ASP A 260 20.91 -25.09 2.78
CA ASP A 260 19.90 -24.91 1.72
C ASP A 260 18.73 -24.06 2.25
N LEU A 261 19.04 -22.85 2.70
CA LEU A 261 18.08 -21.87 3.19
C LEU A 261 18.28 -20.53 2.47
N PRO A 262 17.20 -19.81 2.16
CA PRO A 262 17.28 -18.46 1.63
C PRO A 262 18.04 -17.53 2.58
N ILE A 263 18.94 -16.73 2.02
CA ILE A 263 19.74 -15.74 2.76
C ILE A 263 19.28 -14.34 2.39
N TRP A 264 18.84 -13.58 3.37
CA TRP A 264 18.55 -12.16 3.27
C TRP A 264 19.72 -11.35 3.82
N GLN A 265 20.10 -10.28 3.12
CA GLN A 265 21.14 -9.36 3.58
C GLN A 265 20.54 -8.00 3.90
N ALA A 266 20.76 -7.49 5.10
CA ALA A 266 20.36 -6.15 5.49
C ALA A 266 21.43 -5.14 5.11
N ILE A 267 20.99 -4.06 4.46
CA ILE A 267 21.82 -2.91 4.09
C ILE A 267 21.28 -1.69 4.82
N LYS A 268 22.13 -1.05 5.63
CA LYS A 268 21.82 0.19 6.33
C LYS A 268 21.95 1.36 5.34
N VAL A 269 20.82 1.97 4.98
CA VAL A 269 20.77 3.03 3.95
C VAL A 269 21.02 4.39 4.57
N LYS A 270 22.11 5.00 4.17
CA LYS A 270 22.48 6.40 4.47
C LYS A 270 22.28 7.27 3.21
N ASP A 271 22.76 6.79 2.08
CA ASP A 271 22.71 7.49 0.81
C ASP A 271 22.61 6.52 -0.38
N ILE A 272 22.72 7.05 -1.61
CA ILE A 272 22.59 6.27 -2.85
C ILE A 272 23.71 5.23 -3.04
N VAL A 273 24.88 5.44 -2.43
CA VAL A 273 26.01 4.49 -2.55
C VAL A 273 25.66 3.17 -1.90
N ASP A 274 24.89 3.18 -0.81
CA ASP A 274 24.43 1.95 -0.15
C ASP A 274 23.47 1.18 -1.05
N ILE A 275 22.63 1.86 -1.82
CA ILE A 275 21.75 1.22 -2.80
C ILE A 275 22.53 0.57 -3.95
N GLU A 276 23.57 1.25 -4.45
CA GLU A 276 24.43 0.66 -5.47
C GLU A 276 25.23 -0.55 -4.94
N ARG A 277 25.67 -0.51 -3.69
CA ARG A 277 26.30 -1.66 -3.04
C ARG A 277 25.31 -2.84 -2.91
N ALA A 278 24.06 -2.58 -2.58
CA ALA A 278 23.03 -3.60 -2.49
C ALA A 278 22.84 -4.39 -3.79
N LYS A 279 22.97 -3.72 -4.97
CA LYS A 279 22.89 -4.36 -6.29
C LYS A 279 24.00 -5.40 -6.56
N GLN A 280 25.10 -5.32 -5.82
CA GLN A 280 26.23 -6.24 -5.96
C GLN A 280 26.13 -7.48 -5.04
N SER A 281 25.14 -7.51 -4.18
CA SER A 281 24.93 -8.63 -3.25
C SER A 281 24.46 -9.89 -3.99
N ILE A 282 24.98 -11.05 -3.53
CA ILE A 282 24.55 -12.37 -4.00
C ILE A 282 23.50 -13.01 -3.06
N ALA A 283 22.99 -12.27 -2.09
CA ALA A 283 21.89 -12.72 -1.23
C ALA A 283 20.62 -12.94 -2.04
N ASP A 284 19.70 -13.76 -1.56
CA ASP A 284 18.45 -14.07 -2.25
C ASP A 284 17.45 -12.92 -2.17
N MET A 285 17.60 -12.06 -1.16
CA MET A 285 16.82 -10.83 -1.00
C MET A 285 17.55 -9.78 -0.19
N ILE A 286 17.38 -8.51 -0.56
CA ILE A 286 17.96 -7.37 0.17
C ILE A 286 16.90 -6.80 1.12
N LEU A 287 17.33 -6.51 2.35
CA LEU A 287 16.57 -5.74 3.31
C LEU A 287 17.19 -4.35 3.46
N PHE A 288 16.42 -3.31 3.17
CA PHE A 288 16.83 -1.93 3.40
C PHE A 288 16.36 -1.44 4.77
N ASP A 289 17.31 -1.11 5.64
CA ASP A 289 17.06 -0.58 6.98
C ASP A 289 17.55 0.86 7.12
N ALA A 290 17.00 1.62 8.05
CA ALA A 290 17.43 2.98 8.32
C ALA A 290 18.82 2.99 8.97
N TYR A 291 19.75 3.78 8.42
CA TYR A 291 21.01 4.04 9.09
C TYR A 291 20.79 4.92 10.32
N VAL A 292 21.22 4.48 11.47
CA VAL A 292 21.29 5.29 12.69
C VAL A 292 22.68 5.14 13.28
N LYS A 293 23.37 6.26 13.44
CA LYS A 293 24.71 6.29 14.03
C LYS A 293 24.67 5.65 15.42
N ASP A 294 25.61 4.76 15.69
CA ASP A 294 25.81 4.07 16.97
C ASP A 294 24.64 3.18 17.45
N SER A 295 23.86 2.58 16.53
CA SER A 295 22.75 1.70 16.89
C SER A 295 22.68 0.46 15.98
N ALA A 296 22.48 -0.69 16.60
CA ALA A 296 22.33 -1.98 15.90
C ALA A 296 20.94 -2.18 15.23
N GLY A 297 20.12 -1.14 15.13
CA GLY A 297 18.77 -1.16 14.54
C GLY A 297 17.64 -0.86 15.52
N GLY A 298 16.42 -0.66 15.02
CA GLY A 298 15.22 -0.52 15.85
C GLY A 298 15.01 0.84 16.54
N THR A 299 15.58 1.92 16.01
CA THR A 299 15.50 3.29 16.58
C THR A 299 14.22 4.04 16.28
N GLY A 300 13.33 3.49 15.44
CA GLY A 300 12.07 4.13 15.07
C GLY A 300 12.20 5.25 14.03
N LYS A 301 13.40 5.52 13.50
CA LYS A 301 13.62 6.52 12.45
C LYS A 301 13.60 5.84 11.07
N SER A 302 12.98 6.50 10.08
CA SER A 302 13.01 6.09 8.67
C SER A 302 14.08 6.88 7.91
N PHE A 303 14.63 6.28 6.85
CA PHE A 303 15.49 6.97 5.89
C PHE A 303 14.66 7.61 4.76
N ASN A 304 15.35 8.32 3.86
CA ASN A 304 14.69 8.88 2.67
C ASN A 304 14.34 7.75 1.68
N TRP A 305 13.08 7.36 1.64
CA TRP A 305 12.58 6.28 0.77
C TRP A 305 12.65 6.59 -0.73
N ASP A 306 12.80 7.86 -1.13
CA ASP A 306 12.98 8.24 -2.53
C ASP A 306 14.25 7.65 -3.16
N LEU A 307 15.24 7.28 -2.32
CA LEU A 307 16.45 6.59 -2.77
C LEU A 307 16.17 5.21 -3.37
N LEU A 308 15.02 4.59 -3.05
CA LEU A 308 14.64 3.27 -3.55
C LEU A 308 13.82 3.30 -4.86
N LYS A 309 13.48 4.50 -5.39
CA LYS A 309 12.62 4.62 -6.58
C LYS A 309 13.16 3.88 -7.80
N ASP A 310 14.49 3.87 -7.97
CA ASP A 310 15.18 3.28 -9.10
C ASP A 310 15.76 1.89 -8.80
N PHE A 311 15.46 1.34 -7.61
CA PHE A 311 15.85 -0.03 -7.29
C PHE A 311 14.90 -1.02 -7.96
N THR A 312 15.47 -1.87 -8.81
CA THR A 312 14.73 -2.91 -9.53
C THR A 312 14.89 -4.27 -8.83
N GLY A 313 13.79 -4.97 -8.61
CA GLY A 313 13.77 -6.27 -7.94
C GLY A 313 12.94 -6.29 -6.67
N GLU A 314 12.72 -7.48 -6.13
CA GLU A 314 12.02 -7.66 -4.86
C GLU A 314 12.95 -7.33 -3.70
N PHE A 315 12.45 -6.60 -2.71
CA PHE A 315 13.20 -6.23 -1.53
C PHE A 315 12.32 -6.15 -0.28
N ILE A 316 12.96 -6.12 0.88
CA ILE A 316 12.34 -5.95 2.18
C ILE A 316 12.58 -4.52 2.64
N LEU A 317 11.52 -3.83 3.04
CA LEU A 317 11.62 -2.52 3.67
C LEU A 317 11.53 -2.63 5.17
N ALA A 318 12.55 -2.15 5.86
CA ALA A 318 12.64 -2.04 7.30
C ALA A 318 12.93 -0.58 7.73
N GLY A 319 13.23 -0.37 9.01
CA GLY A 319 13.65 0.93 9.55
C GLY A 319 12.50 1.86 9.89
N GLY A 320 12.09 1.84 11.15
CA GLY A 320 11.12 2.78 11.71
C GLY A 320 9.70 2.69 11.17
N ILE A 321 9.34 1.58 10.54
CA ILE A 321 7.98 1.35 10.04
C ILE A 321 7.01 1.19 11.22
N ASN A 322 5.90 1.94 11.18
CA ASN A 322 4.87 1.98 12.19
C ASN A 322 3.51 2.37 11.59
N LYS A 323 2.45 2.40 12.41
CA LYS A 323 1.09 2.69 11.97
C LYS A 323 0.89 4.08 11.31
N GLN A 324 1.75 5.06 11.61
CA GLN A 324 1.64 6.40 11.04
C GLN A 324 2.23 6.50 9.63
N ASN A 325 3.21 5.66 9.31
CA ASN A 325 3.99 5.79 8.07
C ASN A 325 3.89 4.60 7.10
N ILE A 326 3.39 3.44 7.54
CA ILE A 326 3.37 2.19 6.75
C ILE A 326 2.68 2.34 5.39
N ILE A 327 1.54 3.03 5.34
CA ILE A 327 0.80 3.25 4.08
C ILE A 327 1.64 4.06 3.09
N ARG A 328 2.27 5.14 3.58
CA ARG A 328 3.16 5.97 2.77
C ARG A 328 4.39 5.17 2.32
N ALA A 329 5.01 4.41 3.23
CA ALA A 329 6.15 3.57 2.93
C ALA A 329 5.87 2.61 1.77
N ILE A 330 4.76 1.85 1.86
CA ILE A 330 4.35 0.89 0.84
C ILE A 330 4.05 1.58 -0.50
N ARG A 331 3.33 2.70 -0.49
CA ARG A 331 2.99 3.44 -1.71
C ARG A 331 4.20 4.03 -2.40
N THR A 332 5.17 4.51 -1.63
CA THR A 332 6.39 5.15 -2.17
C THR A 332 7.37 4.13 -2.73
N THR A 333 7.59 3.00 -2.02
CA THR A 333 8.68 2.08 -2.35
C THR A 333 8.23 0.76 -2.96
N ARG A 334 6.96 0.38 -2.79
CA ARG A 334 6.39 -0.89 -3.28
C ARG A 334 7.23 -2.12 -2.90
N PRO A 335 7.52 -2.34 -1.61
CA PRO A 335 8.38 -3.42 -1.18
C PRO A 335 7.66 -4.77 -1.35
N TYR A 336 8.42 -5.85 -1.52
CA TYR A 336 7.88 -7.20 -1.51
C TYR A 336 7.51 -7.66 -0.10
N ILE A 337 8.32 -7.26 0.90
CA ILE A 337 8.07 -7.53 2.32
C ILE A 337 8.22 -6.22 3.11
N VAL A 338 7.37 -6.01 4.11
CA VAL A 338 7.56 -4.97 5.14
C VAL A 338 7.99 -5.63 6.43
N ASP A 339 9.14 -5.23 6.97
CA ASP A 339 9.69 -5.73 8.25
C ASP A 339 9.46 -4.72 9.37
N ILE A 340 8.75 -5.12 10.41
CA ILE A 340 8.32 -4.24 11.49
C ILE A 340 8.77 -4.84 12.82
N SER A 341 9.53 -4.07 13.59
CA SER A 341 10.00 -4.48 14.92
C SER A 341 9.43 -3.55 16.00
N SER A 342 10.00 -2.36 16.16
CA SER A 342 9.56 -1.40 17.18
C SER A 342 8.16 -0.82 16.95
N GLY A 343 7.68 -0.79 15.71
CA GLY A 343 6.36 -0.26 15.35
C GLY A 343 5.17 -1.06 15.86
N ILE A 344 5.41 -2.25 16.40
CA ILE A 344 4.42 -3.14 17.03
C ILE A 344 4.74 -3.38 18.52
N GLU A 345 5.53 -2.49 19.13
CA GLU A 345 5.92 -2.60 20.54
C GLU A 345 5.36 -1.45 21.39
N ARG A 346 5.04 -1.79 22.62
CA ARG A 346 4.86 -0.85 23.73
C ARG A 346 5.68 -1.34 24.91
N ASP A 347 6.48 -0.47 25.51
CA ASP A 347 7.35 -0.80 26.66
C ASP A 347 8.28 -2.01 26.41
N ASN A 348 8.82 -2.11 25.19
CA ASN A 348 9.67 -3.20 24.69
C ASN A 348 9.04 -4.61 24.65
N HIS A 349 7.71 -4.70 24.66
CA HIS A 349 6.92 -5.92 24.44
C HIS A 349 6.03 -5.74 23.22
N LYS A 350 5.70 -6.85 22.54
CA LYS A 350 4.74 -6.79 21.42
C LYS A 350 3.36 -6.43 21.97
N ASP A 351 2.75 -5.39 21.40
CA ASP A 351 1.44 -4.90 21.80
C ASP A 351 0.38 -5.37 20.80
N GLU A 352 -0.64 -6.07 21.31
CA GLU A 352 -1.68 -6.65 20.44
C GLU A 352 -2.46 -5.58 19.65
N ASN A 353 -2.69 -4.38 20.21
CA ASN A 353 -3.41 -3.31 19.52
C ASN A 353 -2.57 -2.73 18.38
N GLU A 354 -1.25 -2.62 18.56
CA GLU A 354 -0.33 -2.16 17.51
C GLU A 354 -0.25 -3.21 16.38
N VAL A 355 -0.13 -4.50 16.72
CA VAL A 355 -0.14 -5.61 15.74
C VAL A 355 -1.46 -5.62 14.96
N LYS A 356 -2.60 -5.51 15.65
CA LYS A 356 -3.93 -5.43 15.05
C LYS A 356 -4.03 -4.26 14.08
N THR A 357 -3.67 -3.06 14.54
CA THR A 357 -3.76 -1.83 13.73
C THR A 357 -2.92 -1.93 12.46
N ILE A 358 -1.68 -2.40 12.57
CA ILE A 358 -0.79 -2.61 11.42
C ILE A 358 -1.40 -3.65 10.45
N SER A 359 -1.88 -4.77 10.97
CA SER A 359 -2.50 -5.83 10.14
C SER A 359 -3.74 -5.33 9.39
N GLU A 360 -4.57 -4.49 10.02
CA GLU A 360 -5.73 -3.87 9.39
C GLU A 360 -5.33 -2.85 8.31
N LEU A 361 -4.29 -2.05 8.57
CA LEU A 361 -3.76 -1.09 7.59
C LEU A 361 -3.22 -1.81 6.34
N LEU A 362 -2.50 -2.91 6.52
CA LEU A 362 -1.95 -3.70 5.42
C LEU A 362 -3.04 -4.31 4.54
N ARG A 363 -4.14 -4.80 5.13
CA ARG A 363 -5.32 -5.29 4.37
C ARG A 363 -5.98 -4.21 3.51
N LYS A 364 -5.90 -2.94 3.92
CA LYS A 364 -6.48 -1.79 3.19
C LYS A 364 -5.60 -1.31 2.03
N VAL A 365 -4.31 -1.59 2.04
CA VAL A 365 -3.36 -1.18 0.98
C VAL A 365 -3.32 -2.20 -0.15
N GLY A 366 -3.65 -3.41 0.18
CA GLY A 366 -3.72 -4.52 -0.76
C GLY A 366 -4.95 -4.49 -1.69
#